data_df01576adfb5a9eaf8785ed50dc9d5f7
#
_entry.id   df01576adfb5a9eaf8785ed50dc9d5f7
#
_cell.length_a   1.000
_cell.length_b   1.000
_cell.length_c   1.000
_cell.angle_alpha   90.00
_cell.angle_beta   90.00
_cell.angle_gamma   90.00
#
_symmetry.space_group_name_H-M   'P 1'
#
loop_
_entity.id
_entity.type
_entity.pdbx_description
1 polymer ?
#
loop_
_entity_poly.entity_id
_entity_poly.type
_entity_poly.pdbx_seq_one_letter_code
_entity_poly.pdbx_strand_id
1 'polypeptide(L)'
;MKHELWTSGNCVSLEEILNARENRVKIQQKMLQKAPTCLLSFTLNIPGPVKVFPYTKWAYEVGSSIISKGVSLLNGDVLEQFEAKNETGWEGFFALNLPPEEIKTYLLEQEEHHPLGRLFDFDVLRTDGSKLSRQELGFPERTCLLCGNPA
;
A
#
# COMPACT_ATOMS: atom_id res chain seq x y z
N MET A 1 -23.22 -13.99 -8.83
CA MET A 1 -21.98 -14.77 -8.56
C MET A 1 -20.74 -13.89 -8.38
N LYS A 2 -20.41 -13.00 -9.32
CA LYS A 2 -19.24 -12.10 -9.16
C LYS A 2 -19.38 -11.14 -7.96
N HIS A 3 -20.57 -10.65 -7.65
CA HIS A 3 -20.82 -9.73 -6.54
C HIS A 3 -20.60 -10.38 -5.16
N GLU A 4 -20.98 -11.65 -5.03
CA GLU A 4 -20.85 -12.38 -3.76
C GLU A 4 -19.41 -12.65 -3.36
N LEU A 5 -18.52 -12.84 -4.35
CA LEU A 5 -17.08 -13.09 -4.09
C LEU A 5 -16.39 -11.84 -3.52
N TRP A 6 -16.84 -10.65 -3.88
CA TRP A 6 -16.27 -9.39 -3.37
C TRP A 6 -16.79 -9.00 -1.99
N THR A 7 -17.90 -9.59 -1.56
CA THR A 7 -18.52 -9.30 -0.27
C THR A 7 -18.45 -10.46 0.71
N SER A 8 -17.91 -11.61 0.28
CA SER A 8 -17.75 -12.78 1.15
C SER A 8 -16.53 -12.61 2.06
N GLY A 9 -16.77 -12.24 3.29
CA GLY A 9 -15.77 -12.03 4.33
C GLY A 9 -16.38 -11.40 5.55
N ASN A 10 -15.57 -11.15 6.56
CA ASN A 10 -16.04 -10.54 7.80
C ASN A 10 -16.07 -9.02 7.68
N CYS A 11 -17.20 -8.44 8.06
CA CYS A 11 -17.32 -6.99 8.20
C CYS A 11 -16.44 -6.52 9.36
N VAL A 12 -15.74 -5.41 9.16
CA VAL A 12 -14.95 -4.77 10.21
C VAL A 12 -15.64 -3.48 10.67
N SER A 13 -15.56 -3.19 11.96
CA SER A 13 -16.13 -1.98 12.54
C SER A 13 -15.23 -0.78 12.29
N LEU A 14 -15.79 0.43 12.47
CA LEU A 14 -15.00 1.65 12.40
C LEU A 14 -13.88 1.65 13.45
N GLU A 15 -14.16 1.15 14.66
CA GLU A 15 -13.18 1.05 15.75
C GLU A 15 -12.02 0.15 15.34
N GLU A 16 -12.28 -1.01 14.76
CA GLU A 16 -11.25 -1.92 14.25
C GLU A 16 -10.39 -1.26 13.18
N ILE A 17 -10.99 -0.51 12.26
CA ILE A 17 -10.27 0.23 11.21
C ILE A 17 -9.36 1.30 11.83
N LEU A 18 -9.84 2.06 12.79
CA LEU A 18 -9.06 3.10 13.48
C LEU A 18 -7.89 2.50 14.25
N ASN A 19 -8.12 1.39 14.95
CA ASN A 19 -7.06 0.66 15.65
C ASN A 19 -6.00 0.13 14.68
N ALA A 20 -6.41 -0.39 13.52
CA ALA A 20 -5.49 -0.84 12.48
C ALA A 20 -4.62 0.31 11.95
N ARG A 21 -5.20 1.50 11.76
CA ARG A 21 -4.45 2.68 11.34
C ARG A 21 -3.42 3.12 12.37
N GLU A 22 -3.78 3.11 13.65
CA GLU A 22 -2.85 3.42 14.75
C GLU A 22 -1.71 2.41 14.82
N ASN A 23 -2.01 1.12 14.68
CA ASN A 23 -1.00 0.06 14.63
C ASN A 23 -0.07 0.23 13.43
N ARG A 24 -0.62 0.60 12.28
CA ARG A 24 0.20 0.88 11.08
C ARG A 24 1.22 1.97 11.34
N VAL A 25 0.81 3.07 11.96
CA VAL A 25 1.73 4.18 12.31
C VAL A 25 2.84 3.69 13.23
N LYS A 26 2.53 2.87 14.23
CA LYS A 26 3.52 2.31 15.14
C LYS A 26 4.54 1.42 14.40
N ILE A 27 4.06 0.56 13.49
CA ILE A 27 4.91 -0.29 12.67
C ILE A 27 5.80 0.57 11.76
N GLN A 28 5.22 1.57 11.11
CA GLN A 28 5.97 2.49 10.26
C GLN A 28 7.09 3.18 11.03
N GLN A 29 6.81 3.73 12.20
CA GLN A 29 7.81 4.39 13.04
C GLN A 29 8.95 3.44 13.42
N LYS A 30 8.62 2.21 13.79
CA LYS A 30 9.61 1.19 14.14
C LYS A 30 10.47 0.78 12.94
N MET A 31 9.85 0.59 11.79
CA MET A 31 10.55 0.20 10.56
C MET A 31 11.41 1.33 9.99
N LEU A 32 10.99 2.59 10.15
CA LEU A 32 11.76 3.76 9.70
C LEU A 32 13.15 3.84 10.36
N GLN A 33 13.28 3.36 11.59
CA GLN A 33 14.58 3.30 12.27
C GLN A 33 15.58 2.39 11.56
N LYS A 34 15.10 1.44 10.77
CA LYS A 34 15.90 0.49 10.00
C LYS A 34 16.04 0.86 8.53
N ALA A 35 15.29 1.88 8.07
CA ALA A 35 15.30 2.30 6.69
C ALA A 35 16.40 3.33 6.44
N PRO A 36 17.36 3.06 5.53
CA PRO A 36 18.44 4.01 5.25
C PRO A 36 17.98 5.23 4.46
N THR A 37 16.98 5.08 3.59
CA THR A 37 16.50 6.16 2.71
C THR A 37 14.99 6.33 2.73
N CYS A 38 14.21 5.26 2.73
CA CYS A 38 12.75 5.35 2.80
C CYS A 38 12.12 4.05 3.26
N LEU A 39 10.87 4.15 3.68
CA LEU A 39 9.99 3.03 3.98
C LEU A 39 8.83 3.01 2.99
N LEU A 40 8.59 1.87 2.37
CA LEU A 40 7.40 1.61 1.56
C LEU A 40 6.36 0.91 2.41
N SER A 41 5.15 1.47 2.47
CA SER A 41 3.99 0.90 3.15
C SER A 41 2.95 0.56 2.10
N PHE A 42 2.63 -0.72 1.96
CA PHE A 42 1.72 -1.23 0.95
C PHE A 42 0.45 -1.77 1.57
N THR A 43 -0.69 -1.28 1.10
CA THR A 43 -2.02 -1.77 1.47
C THR A 43 -2.88 -1.96 0.23
N LEU A 44 -3.99 -2.70 0.37
CA LEU A 44 -5.01 -2.80 -0.66
C LEU A 44 -6.11 -1.77 -0.38
N ASN A 45 -6.49 -1.02 -1.40
CA ASN A 45 -7.57 -0.04 -1.33
C ASN A 45 -8.90 -0.73 -1.62
N ILE A 46 -9.49 -1.35 -0.60
CA ILE A 46 -10.75 -2.09 -0.70
C ILE A 46 -11.87 -1.23 -0.13
N PRO A 47 -12.85 -0.81 -0.96
CA PRO A 47 -13.99 -0.06 -0.48
C PRO A 47 -14.96 -0.94 0.33
N GLY A 48 -15.72 -0.31 1.22
CA GLY A 48 -16.73 -0.98 2.04
C GLY A 48 -16.19 -1.63 3.32
N PRO A 49 -17.03 -2.30 4.10
CA PRO A 49 -16.69 -2.84 5.42
C PRO A 49 -15.95 -4.18 5.39
N VAL A 50 -15.96 -4.90 4.26
CA VAL A 50 -15.25 -6.18 4.11
C VAL A 50 -13.90 -5.89 3.49
N LYS A 51 -12.81 -6.12 4.24
CA LYS A 51 -11.43 -5.82 3.80
C LYS A 51 -10.66 -7.05 3.35
N VAL A 52 -11.09 -8.24 3.75
CA VAL A 52 -10.47 -9.52 3.36
C VAL A 52 -11.53 -10.40 2.71
N PHE A 53 -11.29 -10.83 1.48
CA PHE A 53 -12.19 -11.66 0.67
C PHE A 53 -11.35 -12.66 -0.13
N PRO A 54 -11.96 -13.64 -0.85
CA PRO A 54 -11.19 -14.73 -1.48
C PRO A 54 -10.04 -14.33 -2.40
N TYR A 55 -10.12 -13.15 -3.03
CA TYR A 55 -9.06 -12.67 -3.93
C TYR A 55 -7.98 -11.82 -3.25
N THR A 56 -8.08 -11.55 -1.95
CA THR A 56 -7.13 -10.70 -1.21
C THR A 56 -5.70 -11.21 -1.35
N LYS A 57 -5.48 -12.51 -1.14
CA LYS A 57 -4.15 -13.12 -1.26
C LYS A 57 -3.56 -12.88 -2.64
N TRP A 58 -4.33 -13.15 -3.68
CA TRP A 58 -3.87 -12.98 -5.06
C TRP A 58 -3.53 -11.52 -5.37
N ALA A 59 -4.42 -10.59 -5.04
CA ALA A 59 -4.20 -9.15 -5.26
C ALA A 59 -2.96 -8.65 -4.49
N TYR A 60 -2.80 -9.09 -3.25
CA TYR A 60 -1.65 -8.74 -2.43
C TYR A 60 -0.35 -9.28 -3.02
N GLU A 61 -0.33 -10.52 -3.49
CA GLU A 61 0.84 -11.13 -4.12
C GLU A 61 1.22 -10.42 -5.43
N VAL A 62 0.24 -9.99 -6.23
CA VAL A 62 0.49 -9.19 -7.42
C VAL A 62 1.15 -7.86 -7.06
N GLY A 63 0.63 -7.16 -6.05
CA GLY A 63 1.21 -5.91 -5.57
C GLY A 63 2.64 -6.09 -5.03
N SER A 64 2.87 -7.16 -4.27
CA SER A 64 4.21 -7.50 -3.76
C SER A 64 5.20 -7.79 -4.88
N SER A 65 4.75 -8.46 -5.95
CA SER A 65 5.58 -8.72 -7.15
C SER A 65 5.95 -7.42 -7.86
N ILE A 66 5.02 -6.47 -7.94
CA ILE A 66 5.28 -5.14 -8.50
C ILE A 66 6.37 -4.43 -7.71
N ILE A 67 6.31 -4.48 -6.38
CA ILE A 67 7.33 -3.89 -5.49
C ILE A 67 8.69 -4.53 -5.74
N SER A 68 8.79 -5.84 -5.71
CA SER A 68 10.04 -6.58 -5.92
C SER A 68 10.66 -6.28 -7.28
N LYS A 69 9.84 -6.23 -8.32
CA LYS A 69 10.28 -5.90 -9.68
C LYS A 69 10.79 -4.46 -9.77
N GLY A 70 10.08 -3.50 -9.16
CA GLY A 70 10.50 -2.10 -9.15
C GLY A 70 11.81 -1.89 -8.41
N VAL A 71 11.97 -2.50 -7.25
CA VAL A 71 13.21 -2.44 -6.47
C VAL A 71 14.37 -3.00 -7.29
N SER A 72 14.18 -4.13 -7.96
CA SER A 72 15.20 -4.74 -8.82
C SER A 72 15.54 -3.87 -10.03
N LEU A 73 14.54 -3.32 -10.73
CA LEU A 73 14.74 -2.44 -11.89
C LEU A 73 15.50 -1.17 -11.55
N LEU A 74 15.34 -0.66 -10.34
CA LEU A 74 16.03 0.53 -9.85
C LEU A 74 17.34 0.23 -9.15
N ASN A 75 17.82 -1.02 -9.23
CA ASN A 75 19.07 -1.49 -8.61
C ASN A 75 19.10 -1.28 -7.09
N GLY A 76 17.97 -1.42 -6.43
CA GLY A 76 17.84 -1.32 -4.99
C GLY A 76 17.73 -2.67 -4.30
N ASP A 77 17.61 -2.62 -2.98
CA ASP A 77 17.42 -3.80 -2.13
C ASP A 77 16.34 -3.53 -1.09
N VAL A 78 15.60 -4.58 -0.73
CA VAL A 78 14.74 -4.60 0.44
C VAL A 78 15.60 -5.07 1.61
N LEU A 79 15.87 -4.16 2.55
CA LEU A 79 16.77 -4.44 3.69
C LEU A 79 16.05 -5.08 4.86
N GLU A 80 14.77 -4.73 5.04
CA GLU A 80 13.91 -5.26 6.09
C GLU A 80 12.50 -5.33 5.54
N GLN A 81 11.76 -6.38 5.89
CA GLN A 81 10.38 -6.56 5.45
C GLN A 81 9.52 -7.07 6.62
N PHE A 82 8.32 -6.55 6.73
CA PHE A 82 7.31 -7.01 7.69
C PHE A 82 5.95 -7.06 7.01
N GLU A 83 5.19 -8.12 7.27
CA GLU A 83 3.83 -8.27 6.75
C GLU A 83 2.85 -8.44 7.91
N ALA A 84 1.69 -7.78 7.82
CA ALA A 84 0.57 -7.93 8.73
C ALA A 84 -0.66 -8.38 7.95
N LYS A 85 -1.21 -9.53 8.30
CA LYS A 85 -2.38 -10.13 7.62
C LYS A 85 -3.52 -10.28 8.62
N ASN A 86 -4.42 -9.30 8.62
CA ASN A 86 -5.53 -9.19 9.56
C ASN A 86 -6.87 -9.03 8.80
N GLU A 87 -7.98 -9.19 9.51
CA GLU A 87 -9.32 -8.97 8.96
C GLU A 87 -9.56 -7.52 8.52
N THR A 88 -8.79 -6.57 9.06
CA THR A 88 -8.83 -5.16 8.67
C THR A 88 -8.08 -4.89 7.37
N GLY A 89 -7.37 -5.86 6.82
CA GLY A 89 -6.62 -5.79 5.59
C GLY A 89 -5.23 -6.41 5.71
N TRP A 90 -4.63 -6.68 4.57
CA TRP A 90 -3.26 -7.16 4.47
C TRP A 90 -2.34 -5.99 4.17
N GLU A 91 -1.22 -5.91 4.86
CA GLU A 91 -0.26 -4.81 4.78
C GLU A 91 1.16 -5.33 4.68
N GLY A 92 1.98 -4.65 3.88
CA GLY A 92 3.41 -4.92 3.77
C GLY A 92 4.23 -3.67 4.02
N PHE A 93 5.37 -3.83 4.68
CA PHE A 93 6.29 -2.74 5.01
C PHE A 93 7.69 -3.14 4.57
N PHE A 94 8.35 -2.27 3.81
CA PHE A 94 9.63 -2.57 3.16
C PHE A 94 10.61 -1.41 3.40
N ALA A 95 11.66 -1.66 4.15
CA ALA A 95 12.75 -0.69 4.32
C ALA A 95 13.68 -0.80 3.11
N LEU A 96 13.86 0.30 2.40
CA LEU A 96 14.57 0.33 1.12
C LEU A 96 15.81 1.21 1.19
N ASN A 97 16.78 0.92 0.31
CA ASN A 97 17.97 1.74 0.07
C ASN A 97 17.85 2.60 -1.20
N LEU A 98 16.66 2.79 -1.70
CA LEU A 98 16.38 3.61 -2.89
C LEU A 98 15.99 5.04 -2.50
N PRO A 99 16.29 6.05 -3.35
CA PRO A 99 15.71 7.37 -3.18
C PRO A 99 14.19 7.31 -3.20
N PRO A 100 13.49 7.96 -2.25
CA PRO A 100 12.03 7.87 -2.17
C PRO A 100 11.31 8.31 -3.45
N GLU A 101 11.82 9.32 -4.13
CA GLU A 101 11.23 9.83 -5.38
C GLU A 101 11.26 8.80 -6.50
N GLU A 102 12.34 8.04 -6.63
CA GLU A 102 12.48 7.02 -7.69
C GLU A 102 11.48 5.88 -7.51
N ILE A 103 11.44 5.29 -6.33
CA ILE A 103 10.50 4.18 -6.08
C ILE A 103 9.06 4.66 -6.10
N LYS A 104 8.77 5.85 -5.57
CA LYS A 104 7.41 6.39 -5.59
C LYS A 104 6.93 6.64 -7.03
N THR A 105 7.78 7.21 -7.88
CA THR A 105 7.43 7.43 -9.30
C THR A 105 7.11 6.11 -10.00
N TYR A 106 7.94 5.09 -9.83
CA TYR A 106 7.68 3.77 -10.38
C TYR A 106 6.32 3.20 -9.91
N LEU A 107 6.05 3.27 -8.63
CA LEU A 107 4.81 2.73 -8.06
C LEU A 107 3.58 3.53 -8.47
N LEU A 108 3.68 4.84 -8.61
CA LEU A 108 2.59 5.67 -9.13
C LEU A 108 2.23 5.31 -10.57
N GLU A 109 3.23 5.04 -11.42
CA GLU A 109 2.99 4.54 -12.78
C GLU A 109 2.22 3.22 -12.75
N GLN A 110 2.51 2.33 -11.81
CA GLN A 110 1.77 1.08 -11.65
C GLN A 110 0.33 1.32 -11.17
N GLU A 111 0.12 2.24 -10.22
CA GLU A 111 -1.23 2.60 -9.79
C GLU A 111 -2.09 3.17 -10.92
N GLU A 112 -1.48 3.94 -11.83
CA GLU A 112 -2.18 4.56 -12.96
C GLU A 112 -2.44 3.59 -14.12
N HIS A 113 -1.51 2.69 -14.42
CA HIS A 113 -1.53 1.92 -15.67
C HIS A 113 -1.71 0.41 -15.50
N HIS A 114 -1.43 -0.17 -14.34
CA HIS A 114 -1.64 -1.59 -14.11
C HIS A 114 -3.15 -1.90 -14.06
N PRO A 115 -3.63 -3.04 -14.63
CA PRO A 115 -5.04 -3.43 -14.56
C PRO A 115 -5.63 -3.45 -13.16
N LEU A 116 -4.82 -3.79 -12.14
CA LEU A 116 -5.22 -3.80 -10.73
C LEU A 116 -4.77 -2.54 -9.97
N GLY A 117 -4.22 -1.56 -10.67
CA GLY A 117 -3.61 -0.37 -10.06
C GLY A 117 -4.50 0.37 -9.05
N ARG A 118 -5.81 0.39 -9.31
CA ARG A 118 -6.79 1.04 -8.42
C ARG A 118 -6.95 0.34 -7.07
N LEU A 119 -6.55 -0.93 -6.98
CA LEU A 119 -6.59 -1.69 -5.72
C LEU A 119 -5.34 -1.47 -4.87
N PHE A 120 -4.27 -0.92 -5.44
CA PHE A 120 -3.00 -0.76 -4.74
C PHE A 120 -2.89 0.63 -4.12
N ASP A 121 -2.38 0.67 -2.90
CA ASP A 121 -2.03 1.89 -2.21
C ASP A 121 -0.57 1.77 -1.72
N PHE A 122 0.32 2.44 -2.43
CA PHE A 122 1.76 2.43 -2.16
C PHE A 122 2.18 3.76 -1.55
N ASP A 123 2.35 3.77 -0.23
CA ASP A 123 2.82 4.95 0.50
C ASP A 123 4.32 4.87 0.71
N VAL A 124 5.04 5.90 0.30
CA VAL A 124 6.49 6.02 0.54
C VAL A 124 6.71 7.09 1.60
N LEU A 125 7.37 6.70 2.70
CA LEU A 125 7.71 7.60 3.80
C LEU A 125 9.22 7.89 3.76
N ARG A 126 9.56 9.18 3.89
CA ARG A 126 10.94 9.61 4.10
C ARG A 126 11.41 9.23 5.50
N THR A 127 12.71 9.29 5.73
CA THR A 127 13.30 8.93 7.03
C THR A 127 12.83 9.81 8.19
N ASP A 128 12.33 11.02 7.90
CA ASP A 128 11.72 11.90 8.90
C ASP A 128 10.25 11.55 9.22
N GLY A 129 9.71 10.53 8.56
CA GLY A 129 8.31 10.08 8.72
C GLY A 129 7.31 10.79 7.82
N SER A 130 7.73 11.80 7.05
CA SER A 130 6.83 12.48 6.12
C SER A 130 6.51 11.61 4.92
N LYS A 131 5.25 11.65 4.47
CA LYS A 131 4.78 10.90 3.31
C LYS A 131 5.04 11.71 2.04
N LEU A 132 5.63 11.05 1.04
CA LEU A 132 5.83 11.63 -0.28
C LEU A 132 4.49 11.58 -1.04
N SER A 133 3.94 12.74 -1.39
CA SER A 133 2.65 12.84 -2.06
C SER A 133 2.76 12.68 -3.58
N ARG A 134 1.65 12.29 -4.21
CA ARG A 134 1.54 12.22 -5.68
C ARG A 134 1.78 13.58 -6.33
N GLN A 135 1.25 14.64 -5.72
CA GLN A 135 1.34 16.01 -6.23
C GLN A 135 2.78 16.51 -6.27
N GLU A 136 3.62 16.15 -5.29
CA GLU A 136 5.04 16.50 -5.28
C GLU A 136 5.79 15.96 -6.51
N LEU A 137 5.28 14.88 -7.12
CA LEU A 137 5.86 14.24 -8.31
C LEU A 137 5.09 14.55 -9.61
N GLY A 138 4.13 15.47 -9.56
CA GLY A 138 3.36 15.90 -10.73
C GLY A 138 2.22 14.97 -11.14
N PHE A 139 1.82 14.04 -10.29
CA PHE A 139 0.66 13.19 -10.53
C PHE A 139 -0.61 13.82 -9.99
N PRO A 140 -1.78 13.61 -10.64
CA PRO A 140 -3.04 14.14 -10.14
C PRO A 140 -3.49 13.43 -8.87
N GLU A 141 -4.35 14.10 -8.09
CA GLU A 141 -4.99 13.51 -6.94
C GLU A 141 -5.83 12.30 -7.34
N ARG A 142 -5.80 11.26 -6.50
CA ARG A 142 -6.54 10.04 -6.73
C ARG A 142 -8.03 10.24 -6.42
N THR A 143 -8.91 9.65 -7.23
CA THR A 143 -10.35 9.70 -7.01
C THR A 143 -10.88 8.42 -6.38
N CYS A 144 -11.96 8.54 -5.61
CA CYS A 144 -12.64 7.38 -5.03
C CYS A 144 -13.23 6.50 -6.14
N LEU A 145 -13.07 5.17 -5.99
CA LEU A 145 -13.61 4.18 -6.95
C LEU A 145 -15.14 4.23 -7.08
N LEU A 146 -15.83 4.63 -6.01
CA LEU A 146 -17.29 4.56 -5.93
C LEU A 146 -17.97 5.87 -6.32
N CYS A 147 -17.41 7.03 -5.90
CA CYS A 147 -18.09 8.32 -6.06
C CYS A 147 -17.37 9.33 -6.96
N GLY A 148 -16.11 9.05 -7.37
CA GLY A 148 -15.33 9.95 -8.21
C GLY A 148 -14.81 11.21 -7.50
N ASN A 149 -15.10 11.39 -6.23
CA ASN A 149 -14.57 12.49 -5.42
C ASN A 149 -13.11 12.22 -5.03
N PRO A 150 -12.33 13.25 -4.61
CA PRO A 150 -10.99 13.04 -4.10
C PRO A 150 -10.94 11.95 -3.01
N ALA A 151 -9.98 11.06 -3.14
CA ALA A 151 -9.83 9.92 -2.22
C ALA A 151 -9.08 10.31 -0.94
#